data_790ba4a927272790bfc850bc85ade71b
#
_entry.id   790ba4a927272790bfc850bc85ade71b
#
_cell.length_a   1.000
_cell.length_b   1.000
_cell.length_c   1.000
_cell.angle_alpha   90.00
_cell.angle_beta   90.00
_cell.angle_gamma   90.00
#
_symmetry.space_group_name_H-M   'P 1'
#
loop_
_entity.id
_entity.type
_entity.pdbx_description
1 polymer ?
#
loop_
_entity_poly.entity_id
_entity_poly.type
_entity_poly.pdbx_seq_one_letter_code
_entity_poly.pdbx_strand_id
1 'polypeptide(L)'
;MKRTGFIVLIVVGLATAAATASGHETATPNAARCGGTLWRLKTLSDIGRRRVRLTPEVTTIGDIGKRASPRLVPRVRRTHFQRQAWKVVGQVTQYRLENGGLRLVLYDAGSYLNAVIPLPSCLSAKTRARPQIAAVWKQFVGACTHPTSSWQPLGAIVDIGGIGFWGQKRTIKGAAPNGAELHPVTDIRIVAGC
;
A
#
# COMPACT_ATOMS: atom_id res chain seq x y z
N MET A 1 -77.97 8.21 -52.66
CA MET A 1 -76.52 8.02 -52.65
C MET A 1 -76.03 8.16 -51.20
N LYS A 2 -75.79 7.03 -50.52
CA LYS A 2 -75.32 7.00 -49.13
C LYS A 2 -73.77 6.85 -49.10
N ARG A 3 -73.02 7.80 -48.54
CA ARG A 3 -71.60 7.76 -48.32
C ARG A 3 -71.39 7.23 -46.92
N THR A 4 -70.78 6.05 -46.84
CA THR A 4 -70.38 5.41 -45.62
C THR A 4 -68.92 5.89 -45.29
N GLY A 5 -68.79 6.62 -44.21
CA GLY A 5 -67.46 7.05 -43.70
C GLY A 5 -66.81 5.94 -42.84
N PHE A 6 -65.61 5.53 -43.23
CA PHE A 6 -64.77 4.64 -42.44
C PHE A 6 -63.95 5.45 -41.46
N ILE A 7 -64.09 5.17 -40.17
CA ILE A 7 -63.26 5.74 -39.11
C ILE A 7 -62.10 4.74 -38.87
N VAL A 8 -60.89 5.17 -39.17
CA VAL A 8 -59.66 4.42 -38.84
C VAL A 8 -59.20 4.85 -37.45
N LEU A 9 -59.27 3.95 -36.49
CA LEU A 9 -58.72 4.13 -35.16
C LEU A 9 -57.24 3.75 -35.20
N ILE A 10 -56.35 4.74 -35.04
CA ILE A 10 -54.92 4.55 -34.88
C ILE A 10 -54.66 4.35 -33.38
N VAL A 11 -54.30 3.12 -32.99
CA VAL A 11 -53.83 2.80 -31.63
C VAL A 11 -52.32 3.07 -31.60
N VAL A 12 -51.92 4.16 -30.93
CA VAL A 12 -50.51 4.45 -30.64
C VAL A 12 -50.08 3.65 -29.41
N GLY A 13 -49.36 2.57 -29.61
CA GLY A 13 -48.75 1.80 -28.52
C GLY A 13 -47.54 2.56 -27.98
N LEU A 14 -47.60 3.03 -26.74
CA LEU A 14 -46.39 3.49 -25.99
C LEU A 14 -45.59 2.28 -25.57
N ALA A 15 -44.45 2.09 -26.20
CA ALA A 15 -43.43 1.16 -25.74
C ALA A 15 -42.62 1.81 -24.61
N THR A 16 -42.83 1.41 -23.37
CA THR A 16 -41.98 1.77 -22.24
C THR A 16 -40.70 0.94 -22.28
N ALA A 17 -39.61 1.58 -22.69
CA ALA A 17 -38.28 0.96 -22.58
C ALA A 17 -37.87 0.98 -21.10
N ALA A 18 -37.85 -0.21 -20.47
CA ALA A 18 -37.24 -0.41 -19.17
C ALA A 18 -35.73 -0.32 -19.32
N ALA A 19 -35.14 0.78 -18.85
CA ALA A 19 -33.68 0.90 -18.74
C ALA A 19 -33.20 -0.05 -17.63
N THR A 20 -32.60 -1.18 -18.02
CA THR A 20 -31.86 -2.05 -17.11
C THR A 20 -30.58 -1.29 -16.70
N ALA A 21 -30.57 -0.71 -15.51
CA ALA A 21 -29.37 -0.19 -14.88
C ALA A 21 -28.42 -1.38 -14.67
N SER A 22 -27.43 -1.53 -15.55
CA SER A 22 -26.30 -2.41 -15.33
C SER A 22 -25.53 -1.89 -14.13
N GLY A 23 -25.81 -2.44 -12.95
CA GLY A 23 -25.01 -2.21 -11.76
C GLY A 23 -23.56 -2.59 -12.08
N HIS A 24 -22.72 -1.58 -12.25
CA HIS A 24 -21.27 -1.79 -12.20
C HIS A 24 -20.96 -2.28 -10.78
N GLU A 25 -20.93 -3.57 -10.60
CA GLU A 25 -20.34 -4.21 -9.44
C GLU A 25 -18.86 -3.82 -9.45
N THR A 26 -18.52 -2.79 -8.70
CA THR A 26 -17.13 -2.42 -8.44
C THR A 26 -16.51 -3.59 -7.69
N ALA A 27 -15.84 -4.47 -8.43
CA ALA A 27 -15.05 -5.54 -7.88
C ALA A 27 -14.09 -4.92 -6.86
N THR A 28 -14.37 -5.15 -5.56
CA THR A 28 -13.47 -4.76 -4.47
C THR A 28 -12.11 -5.41 -4.75
N PRO A 29 -11.04 -4.61 -4.89
CA PRO A 29 -9.75 -5.16 -5.29
C PRO A 29 -9.31 -6.22 -4.29
N ASN A 30 -8.79 -7.34 -4.78
CA ASN A 30 -8.22 -8.45 -4.00
C ASN A 30 -7.05 -8.00 -3.07
N ALA A 31 -6.69 -6.72 -3.12
CA ALA A 31 -5.71 -6.01 -2.31
C ALA A 31 -6.09 -5.88 -0.82
N ALA A 32 -7.36 -6.02 -0.48
CA ALA A 32 -7.85 -5.86 0.89
C ALA A 32 -7.68 -7.10 1.78
N ARG A 33 -7.11 -8.21 1.28
CA ARG A 33 -6.86 -9.40 2.09
C ARG A 33 -5.72 -9.15 3.06
N CYS A 34 -6.08 -9.01 4.34
CA CYS A 34 -5.10 -8.95 5.41
C CYS A 34 -4.38 -10.29 5.57
N GLY A 35 -3.08 -10.27 5.82
CA GLY A 35 -2.35 -11.49 6.14
C GLY A 35 -1.15 -11.77 5.22
N GLY A 36 -0.78 -13.05 5.17
CA GLY A 36 0.38 -13.53 4.40
C GLY A 36 1.59 -13.84 5.27
N THR A 37 2.67 -14.28 4.62
CA THR A 37 3.89 -14.72 5.29
C THR A 37 4.48 -13.61 6.14
N LEU A 38 4.79 -13.93 7.42
CA LEU A 38 5.40 -13.02 8.40
C LEU A 38 4.52 -11.78 8.73
N TRP A 39 3.20 -11.88 8.55
CA TRP A 39 2.27 -10.78 8.76
C TRP A 39 2.44 -10.09 10.12
N ARG A 40 2.64 -10.89 11.20
CA ARG A 40 2.86 -10.33 12.54
C ARG A 40 4.10 -9.45 12.63
N LEU A 41 5.20 -9.83 11.96
CA LEU A 41 6.40 -9.00 11.86
C LEU A 41 6.12 -7.72 11.06
N LYS A 42 5.43 -7.88 9.93
CA LYS A 42 5.08 -6.78 9.03
C LYS A 42 4.16 -5.74 9.64
N THR A 43 3.32 -6.12 10.60
CA THR A 43 2.41 -5.22 11.31
C THR A 43 2.86 -4.86 12.73
N LEU A 44 4.09 -5.22 13.12
CA LEU A 44 4.62 -4.97 14.47
C LEU A 44 3.68 -5.52 15.58
N SER A 45 3.07 -6.70 15.32
CA SER A 45 2.20 -7.40 16.27
C SER A 45 2.79 -8.71 16.81
N ASP A 46 4.04 -9.04 16.41
CA ASP A 46 4.80 -10.20 16.84
C ASP A 46 5.21 -10.13 18.33
N ILE A 47 5.65 -11.27 18.86
CA ILE A 47 6.10 -11.36 20.27
C ILE A 47 7.31 -10.47 20.56
N GLY A 48 8.17 -10.23 19.58
CA GLY A 48 9.36 -9.38 19.67
C GLY A 48 9.11 -7.88 19.54
N ARG A 49 7.87 -7.44 19.29
CA ARG A 49 7.53 -6.04 19.02
C ARG A 49 7.99 -5.04 20.09
N ARG A 50 8.03 -5.46 21.36
CA ARG A 50 8.46 -4.60 22.47
C ARG A 50 9.94 -4.26 22.44
N ARG A 51 10.77 -5.08 21.78
CA ARG A 51 12.23 -4.89 21.63
C ARG A 51 12.60 -3.94 20.51
N VAL A 52 11.62 -3.47 19.71
CA VAL A 52 11.87 -2.54 18.63
C VAL A 52 12.03 -1.14 19.18
N ARG A 53 13.10 -0.45 18.80
CA ARG A 53 13.27 0.98 19.07
C ARG A 53 12.48 1.75 18.03
N LEU A 54 11.53 2.56 18.49
CA LEU A 54 10.66 3.37 17.60
C LEU A 54 11.26 4.75 17.28
N THR A 55 12.25 5.22 18.05
CA THR A 55 13.03 6.41 17.68
C THR A 55 13.85 6.08 16.45
N PRO A 56 13.64 6.74 15.31
CA PRO A 56 14.29 6.37 14.07
C PRO A 56 15.77 6.78 14.05
N GLU A 57 16.61 5.94 13.48
CA GLU A 57 17.96 6.28 13.06
C GLU A 57 17.91 6.76 11.60
N VAL A 58 18.51 7.93 11.35
CA VAL A 58 18.58 8.51 10.00
C VAL A 58 19.67 7.78 9.21
N THR A 59 19.37 7.43 7.97
CA THR A 59 20.28 6.72 7.06
C THR A 59 19.90 7.01 5.60
N THR A 60 20.61 6.41 4.64
CA THR A 60 20.29 6.49 3.22
C THR A 60 19.68 5.18 2.70
N ILE A 61 18.96 5.25 1.58
CA ILE A 61 18.46 4.05 0.88
C ILE A 61 19.64 3.16 0.47
N GLY A 62 20.71 3.76 -0.02
CA GLY A 62 21.93 3.05 -0.40
C GLY A 62 22.59 2.29 0.76
N ASP A 63 22.67 2.90 1.95
CA ASP A 63 23.26 2.25 3.12
C ASP A 63 22.37 1.11 3.64
N ILE A 64 21.05 1.23 3.57
CA ILE A 64 20.16 0.11 3.85
C ILE A 64 20.43 -1.05 2.88
N GLY A 65 20.56 -0.75 1.60
CA GLY A 65 20.83 -1.74 0.55
C GLY A 65 22.17 -2.48 0.68
N LYS A 66 23.17 -1.87 1.36
CA LYS A 66 24.49 -2.45 1.60
C LYS A 66 24.58 -3.29 2.89
N ARG A 67 23.56 -3.24 3.77
CA ARG A 67 23.59 -3.99 5.03
C ARG A 67 23.68 -5.49 4.79
N ALA A 68 24.46 -6.17 5.62
CA ALA A 68 24.53 -7.63 5.59
C ALA A 68 23.15 -8.23 5.89
N SER A 69 22.63 -8.98 4.93
CA SER A 69 21.33 -9.66 5.05
C SER A 69 21.52 -11.08 5.60
N PRO A 70 20.57 -11.59 6.38
CA PRO A 70 20.60 -12.97 6.81
C PRO A 70 20.46 -13.92 5.61
N ARG A 71 21.07 -15.10 5.70
CA ARG A 71 20.98 -16.13 4.65
C ARG A 71 19.52 -16.57 4.41
N LEU A 72 18.75 -16.69 5.49
CA LEU A 72 17.33 -17.02 5.46
C LEU A 72 16.52 -15.88 6.06
N VAL A 73 15.33 -15.62 5.53
CA VAL A 73 14.42 -14.62 6.07
C VAL A 73 14.02 -15.00 7.51
N PRO A 74 14.36 -14.18 8.51
CA PRO A 74 14.09 -14.52 9.90
C PRO A 74 12.59 -14.49 10.20
N ARG A 75 12.08 -15.49 10.88
CA ARG A 75 10.68 -15.57 11.37
C ARG A 75 10.45 -14.78 12.66
N VAL A 76 11.50 -14.28 13.27
CA VAL A 76 11.50 -13.43 14.47
C VAL A 76 12.53 -12.31 14.32
N ARG A 77 12.44 -11.24 15.12
CA ARG A 77 13.35 -10.09 15.08
C ARG A 77 14.71 -10.44 15.68
N ARG A 78 15.61 -10.96 14.86
CA ARG A 78 16.97 -11.40 15.28
C ARG A 78 18.04 -10.34 15.07
N THR A 79 17.93 -9.54 14.00
CA THR A 79 18.97 -8.58 13.61
C THR A 79 18.69 -7.20 14.22
N HIS A 80 19.74 -6.37 14.35
CA HIS A 80 19.60 -4.97 14.73
C HIS A 80 18.66 -4.25 13.77
N PHE A 81 18.83 -4.48 12.45
CA PHE A 81 17.97 -3.88 11.42
C PHE A 81 16.49 -4.09 11.68
N GLN A 82 16.06 -5.29 12.11
CA GLN A 82 14.65 -5.61 12.41
C GLN A 82 14.15 -5.04 13.75
N ARG A 83 15.04 -4.60 14.63
CA ARG A 83 14.71 -4.07 15.96
C ARG A 83 14.84 -2.56 16.06
N GLN A 84 15.05 -1.90 14.92
CA GLN A 84 15.26 -0.47 14.82
C GLN A 84 14.29 0.14 13.80
N ALA A 85 13.75 1.34 14.10
CA ALA A 85 13.13 2.21 13.13
C ALA A 85 14.22 2.96 12.35
N TRP A 86 14.08 3.01 11.05
CA TRP A 86 14.99 3.69 10.12
C TRP A 86 14.27 4.83 9.44
N LYS A 87 14.95 5.92 9.18
CA LYS A 87 14.41 7.08 8.50
C LYS A 87 15.27 7.42 7.29
N VAL A 88 14.64 7.56 6.13
CA VAL A 88 15.28 7.88 4.87
C VAL A 88 14.52 8.98 4.15
N VAL A 89 15.22 9.74 3.32
CA VAL A 89 14.61 10.62 2.31
C VAL A 89 14.72 9.92 0.97
N GLY A 90 13.66 10.03 0.14
CA GLY A 90 13.68 9.45 -1.20
C GLY A 90 12.44 9.84 -2.00
N GLN A 91 12.51 9.60 -3.30
CA GLN A 91 11.39 9.77 -4.20
C GLN A 91 10.53 8.51 -4.22
N VAL A 92 9.23 8.63 -4.01
CA VAL A 92 8.26 7.57 -4.30
C VAL A 92 8.04 7.54 -5.81
N THR A 93 8.69 6.63 -6.50
CA THR A 93 8.57 6.52 -7.97
C THR A 93 7.29 5.84 -8.40
N GLN A 94 6.85 4.85 -7.63
CA GLN A 94 5.62 4.09 -7.89
C GLN A 94 5.02 3.56 -6.59
N TYR A 95 3.72 3.22 -6.66
CA TYR A 95 3.00 2.59 -5.55
C TYR A 95 1.89 1.65 -6.08
N ARG A 96 1.44 0.73 -5.22
CA ARG A 96 0.23 -0.09 -5.43
C ARG A 96 -0.30 -0.70 -4.14
N LEU A 97 -1.58 -1.08 -4.13
CA LEU A 97 -2.14 -1.93 -3.08
C LEU A 97 -1.72 -3.39 -3.30
N GLU A 98 -1.25 -4.03 -2.24
CA GLU A 98 -0.98 -5.47 -2.23
C GLU A 98 -1.04 -6.04 -0.81
N ASN A 99 -1.53 -7.29 -0.67
CA ASN A 99 -1.42 -8.08 0.58
C ASN A 99 -1.72 -7.31 1.88
N GLY A 100 -2.78 -6.50 1.87
CA GLY A 100 -3.21 -5.75 3.05
C GLY A 100 -2.40 -4.49 3.37
N GLY A 101 -1.69 -3.92 2.40
CA GLY A 101 -0.95 -2.68 2.56
C GLY A 101 -0.69 -1.95 1.25
N LEU A 102 -0.19 -0.73 1.35
CA LEU A 102 0.28 0.08 0.24
C LEU A 102 1.80 -0.07 0.13
N ARG A 103 2.27 -0.69 -0.94
CA ARG A 103 3.70 -0.77 -1.26
C ARG A 103 4.13 0.47 -2.02
N LEU A 104 5.21 1.07 -1.56
CA LEU A 104 5.89 2.20 -2.17
C LEU A 104 7.25 1.73 -2.70
N VAL A 105 7.63 2.21 -3.87
CA VAL A 105 8.98 2.08 -4.43
C VAL A 105 9.71 3.39 -4.18
N LEU A 106 10.65 3.38 -3.27
CA LEU A 106 11.52 4.50 -2.96
C LEU A 106 12.78 4.45 -3.83
N TYR A 107 13.24 5.61 -4.26
CA TYR A 107 14.46 5.78 -5.03
C TYR A 107 15.27 6.96 -4.49
N ASP A 108 16.58 6.79 -4.38
CA ASP A 108 17.55 7.84 -4.11
C ASP A 108 18.93 7.43 -4.63
N ALA A 109 19.61 8.35 -5.33
CA ALA A 109 20.99 8.22 -5.78
C ALA A 109 21.34 6.83 -6.36
N GLY A 110 20.54 6.32 -7.30
CA GLY A 110 20.75 5.02 -7.95
C GLY A 110 20.34 3.80 -7.13
N SER A 111 19.80 3.98 -5.94
CA SER A 111 19.39 2.92 -5.02
C SER A 111 17.87 2.85 -4.87
N TYR A 112 17.35 1.63 -4.71
CA TYR A 112 15.92 1.39 -4.48
C TYR A 112 15.68 0.73 -3.14
N LEU A 113 14.49 1.00 -2.57
CA LEU A 113 14.00 0.39 -1.35
C LEU A 113 12.48 0.28 -1.40
N ASN A 114 11.93 -0.86 -1.00
CA ASN A 114 10.49 -0.98 -0.78
C ASN A 114 10.12 -0.51 0.62
N ALA A 115 9.02 0.26 0.72
CA ALA A 115 8.37 0.58 1.98
C ALA A 115 6.90 0.18 1.92
N VAL A 116 6.33 -0.32 3.02
CA VAL A 116 4.94 -0.77 3.05
C VAL A 116 4.19 -0.13 4.21
N ILE A 117 3.08 0.52 3.88
CA ILE A 117 2.13 1.08 4.84
C ILE A 117 0.98 0.08 4.97
N PRO A 118 0.85 -0.66 6.09
CA PRO A 118 -0.27 -1.58 6.27
C PRO A 118 -1.61 -0.87 6.28
N LEU A 119 -2.64 -1.50 5.71
CA LEU A 119 -4.03 -1.04 5.81
C LEU A 119 -4.44 -0.93 7.28
N PRO A 120 -5.03 0.18 7.74
CA PRO A 120 -5.48 0.34 9.13
C PRO A 120 -6.47 -0.75 9.58
N SER A 121 -7.35 -1.20 8.68
CA SER A 121 -8.30 -2.31 8.94
C SER A 121 -7.61 -3.67 9.14
N CYS A 122 -6.37 -3.81 8.68
CA CYS A 122 -5.58 -5.04 8.83
C CYS A 122 -4.70 -5.06 10.09
N LEU A 123 -4.72 -3.99 10.90
CA LEU A 123 -3.92 -3.89 12.12
C LEU A 123 -4.66 -4.52 13.30
N SER A 124 -4.05 -5.46 13.98
CA SER A 124 -4.60 -6.05 15.19
C SER A 124 -4.51 -5.10 16.40
N ALA A 125 -5.28 -5.37 17.46
CA ALA A 125 -5.16 -4.65 18.74
C ALA A 125 -3.75 -4.81 19.36
N LYS A 126 -3.00 -5.86 19.00
CA LYS A 126 -1.64 -6.12 19.49
C LYS A 126 -0.58 -5.34 18.69
N THR A 127 -0.94 -4.67 17.58
CA THR A 127 0.00 -3.88 16.77
C THR A 127 0.55 -2.73 17.60
N ARG A 128 1.87 -2.73 17.83
CA ARG A 128 2.56 -1.59 18.40
C ARG A 128 2.66 -0.48 17.35
N ALA A 129 2.60 0.78 17.73
CA ALA A 129 2.54 1.94 16.82
C ALA A 129 1.30 1.94 15.88
N ARG A 130 0.20 1.29 16.27
CA ARG A 130 -1.04 1.27 15.49
C ARG A 130 -1.55 2.67 15.13
N PRO A 131 -1.61 3.66 16.05
CA PRO A 131 -2.04 5.02 15.73
C PRO A 131 -1.14 5.69 14.69
N GLN A 132 0.19 5.52 14.82
CA GLN A 132 1.16 6.09 13.89
C GLN A 132 0.99 5.52 12.48
N ILE A 133 0.87 4.19 12.36
CA ILE A 133 0.65 3.52 11.06
C ILE A 133 -0.66 4.02 10.42
N ALA A 134 -1.73 4.16 11.20
CA ALA A 134 -3.01 4.67 10.71
C ALA A 134 -2.92 6.14 10.28
N ALA A 135 -2.17 6.97 11.00
CA ALA A 135 -1.92 8.36 10.64
C ALA A 135 -1.13 8.48 9.34
N VAL A 136 -0.08 7.66 9.16
CA VAL A 136 0.70 7.57 7.91
C VAL A 136 -0.19 7.21 6.74
N TRP A 137 -1.05 6.19 6.91
CA TRP A 137 -2.00 5.80 5.86
C TRP A 137 -2.91 6.97 5.47
N LYS A 138 -3.56 7.61 6.46
CA LYS A 138 -4.47 8.73 6.23
C LYS A 138 -3.77 9.88 5.52
N GLN A 139 -2.57 10.25 5.98
CA GLN A 139 -1.80 11.35 5.43
C GLN A 139 -1.38 11.09 3.99
N PHE A 140 -0.77 9.93 3.72
CA PHE A 140 -0.22 9.64 2.39
C PHE A 140 -1.32 9.37 1.37
N VAL A 141 -2.32 8.57 1.70
CA VAL A 141 -3.43 8.27 0.79
C VAL A 141 -4.29 9.50 0.55
N GLY A 142 -4.54 10.31 1.59
CA GLY A 142 -5.35 11.52 1.44
C GLY A 142 -4.70 12.62 0.62
N ALA A 143 -3.35 12.71 0.62
CA ALA A 143 -2.63 13.76 -0.10
C ALA A 143 -2.16 13.34 -1.50
N CYS A 144 -1.77 12.07 -1.69
CA CYS A 144 -0.95 11.69 -2.82
C CYS A 144 -1.57 10.63 -3.73
N THR A 145 -2.61 9.88 -3.32
CA THR A 145 -2.90 8.64 -4.03
C THR A 145 -4.38 8.27 -4.11
N HIS A 146 -4.73 7.56 -5.19
CA HIS A 146 -5.94 6.73 -5.30
C HIS A 146 -5.51 5.27 -5.49
N PRO A 147 -5.20 4.53 -4.42
CA PRO A 147 -4.51 3.26 -4.52
C PRO A 147 -5.35 2.18 -5.21
N THR A 148 -4.74 1.51 -6.21
CA THR A 148 -5.28 0.33 -6.88
C THR A 148 -4.28 -0.83 -6.80
N SER A 149 -4.67 -2.01 -7.26
CA SER A 149 -3.77 -3.17 -7.35
C SER A 149 -2.75 -3.07 -8.48
N SER A 150 -2.93 -2.15 -9.42
CA SER A 150 -1.96 -1.86 -10.48
C SER A 150 -0.88 -0.90 -10.00
N TRP A 151 0.32 -1.01 -10.59
CA TRP A 151 1.37 -0.05 -10.34
C TRP A 151 1.00 1.31 -10.90
N GLN A 152 1.10 2.33 -10.07
CA GLN A 152 0.81 3.71 -10.40
C GLN A 152 2.08 4.56 -10.20
N PRO A 153 2.44 5.42 -11.17
CA PRO A 153 3.56 6.35 -10.99
C PRO A 153 3.20 7.42 -9.95
N LEU A 154 4.23 7.96 -9.30
CA LEU A 154 4.11 9.13 -8.45
C LEU A 154 5.31 10.06 -8.75
N GLY A 155 5.93 10.67 -7.92
CA GLY A 155 7.08 11.56 -8.09
C GLY A 155 7.38 12.26 -6.77
N ALA A 156 6.55 11.96 -5.75
CA ALA A 156 6.62 12.61 -4.45
C ALA A 156 7.95 12.38 -3.76
N ILE A 157 8.53 13.43 -3.22
CA ILE A 157 9.67 13.38 -2.31
C ILE A 157 9.13 13.23 -0.89
N VAL A 158 9.59 12.22 -0.18
CA VAL A 158 9.16 11.93 1.19
C VAL A 158 10.36 11.76 2.12
N ASP A 159 10.17 12.18 3.37
CA ASP A 159 10.97 11.79 4.51
C ASP A 159 10.16 10.71 5.24
N ILE A 160 10.61 9.46 5.19
CA ILE A 160 9.83 8.30 5.56
C ILE A 160 10.55 7.43 6.59
N GLY A 161 9.82 7.06 7.63
CA GLY A 161 10.30 6.21 8.72
C GLY A 161 9.55 4.90 8.81
N GLY A 162 10.26 3.82 9.07
CA GLY A 162 9.66 2.49 9.25
C GLY A 162 10.60 1.49 9.90
N ILE A 163 10.05 0.35 10.27
CA ILE A 163 10.81 -0.71 10.92
C ILE A 163 11.54 -1.53 9.85
N GLY A 164 12.81 -1.79 10.07
CA GLY A 164 13.57 -2.67 9.19
C GLY A 164 12.95 -4.07 9.12
N PHE A 165 12.81 -4.58 7.92
CA PHE A 165 12.27 -5.89 7.63
C PHE A 165 13.10 -6.59 6.55
N TRP A 166 13.39 -7.88 6.74
CA TRP A 166 14.02 -8.71 5.73
C TRP A 166 12.94 -9.44 4.93
N GLY A 167 12.76 -9.03 3.69
CA GLY A 167 11.96 -9.73 2.70
C GLY A 167 12.75 -10.83 1.99
N GLN A 168 12.08 -11.57 1.13
CA GLN A 168 12.77 -12.48 0.22
C GLN A 168 13.54 -11.66 -0.83
N LYS A 169 14.78 -12.08 -1.13
CA LYS A 169 15.52 -11.54 -2.28
C LYS A 169 14.78 -11.97 -3.55
N ARG A 170 14.00 -11.09 -4.11
CA ARG A 170 13.23 -11.32 -5.33
C ARG A 170 13.49 -10.21 -6.32
N THR A 171 13.30 -10.50 -7.58
CA THR A 171 13.20 -9.52 -8.66
C THR A 171 11.84 -8.78 -8.59
N ILE A 172 11.54 -8.15 -7.43
CA ILE A 172 10.35 -7.28 -7.30
C ILE A 172 10.79 -5.87 -7.66
N LYS A 173 9.90 -5.14 -8.32
CA LYS A 173 10.14 -3.73 -8.66
C LYS A 173 10.55 -2.94 -7.41
N GLY A 174 11.68 -2.24 -7.48
CA GLY A 174 12.19 -1.41 -6.40
C GLY A 174 12.72 -2.18 -5.18
N ALA A 175 12.98 -3.48 -5.29
CA ALA A 175 13.57 -4.24 -4.20
C ALA A 175 15.04 -3.86 -3.99
N ALA A 176 15.44 -3.68 -2.74
CA ALA A 176 16.84 -3.59 -2.38
C ALA A 176 17.55 -4.92 -2.68
N PRO A 177 18.84 -4.90 -3.15
CA PRO A 177 19.58 -6.12 -3.52
C PRO A 177 19.70 -7.16 -2.41
N ASN A 178 19.72 -6.68 -1.17
CA ASN A 178 19.82 -7.50 0.04
C ASN A 178 18.46 -7.96 0.59
N GLY A 179 17.34 -7.57 -0.02
CA GLY A 179 15.98 -7.88 0.43
C GLY A 179 15.50 -7.04 1.62
N ALA A 180 16.17 -5.93 1.93
CA ALA A 180 15.71 -4.99 2.96
C ALA A 180 14.44 -4.27 2.51
N GLU A 181 13.53 -4.03 3.45
CA GLU A 181 12.31 -3.24 3.30
C GLU A 181 12.08 -2.43 4.59
N LEU A 182 11.33 -1.33 4.50
CA LEU A 182 10.72 -0.66 5.66
C LEU A 182 9.29 -1.19 5.82
N HIS A 183 9.05 -2.00 6.86
CA HIS A 183 7.74 -2.62 7.06
C HIS A 183 7.49 -2.96 8.55
N PRO A 184 6.51 -2.30 9.23
CA PRO A 184 5.63 -1.26 8.72
C PRO A 184 6.31 0.11 8.65
N VAL A 185 5.79 0.97 7.77
CA VAL A 185 6.05 2.41 7.86
C VAL A 185 5.29 2.98 9.06
N THR A 186 5.97 3.80 9.85
CA THR A 186 5.43 4.37 11.10
C THR A 186 5.49 5.89 11.15
N ASP A 187 6.17 6.51 10.20
CA ASP A 187 6.30 7.96 10.06
C ASP A 187 6.44 8.34 8.59
N ILE A 188 5.84 9.45 8.17
CA ILE A 188 6.01 10.01 6.84
C ILE A 188 5.77 11.51 6.88
N ARG A 189 6.63 12.23 6.17
CA ARG A 189 6.45 13.65 5.86
C ARG A 189 6.61 13.83 4.36
N ILE A 190 5.56 14.33 3.71
CA ILE A 190 5.59 14.67 2.30
C ILE A 190 6.36 15.99 2.17
N VAL A 191 7.42 15.99 1.38
CA VAL A 191 8.27 17.15 1.16
C VAL A 191 7.82 17.91 -0.08
N ALA A 192 7.50 17.18 -1.16
CA ALA A 192 7.03 17.77 -2.42
C ALA A 192 6.36 16.70 -3.31
N GLY A 193 5.65 17.14 -4.35
CA GLY A 193 5.23 16.28 -5.47
C GLY A 193 3.94 15.48 -5.29
N CYS A 194 3.09 15.85 -4.31
CA CYS A 194 1.73 15.31 -4.19
C CYS A 194 0.64 16.29 -4.62
#